data_ac2fdd97131a56c23a9b53fcf35eeec1
#
_entry.id   ac2fdd97131a56c23a9b53fcf35eeec1
#
_cell.length_a   1.000
_cell.length_b   1.000
_cell.length_c   1.000
_cell.angle_alpha   90.00
_cell.angle_beta   90.00
_cell.angle_gamma   90.00
#
_symmetry.space_group_name_H-M   'P 1'
#
loop_
_entity.id
_entity.type
_entity.pdbx_description
1 polymer ?
#
loop_
_entity_poly.entity_id
_entity_poly.type
_entity_poly.pdbx_seq_one_letter_code
_entity_poly.pdbx_strand_id
1 'polypeptide(L)'
;HYQTGEPLPDELIDRIVKSRNFMAAYACLRQVSFGLLDMAYYTKKETFDEDIIPFEKKAWKKAMVTEQLPDTCMTVQFSHIMAGGYAAGYYSYKWAEVLDADAFSVFKKHGIFNQETAQSFRDNILSKGGTEHPMTLYKRFKGSEPTIDALLKRNGIKKPSNKKK
;
A
#
# COMPACT_ATOMS: atom_id res chain seq x y z
N HIS A 1 20.54 3.13 24.26
CA HIS A 1 21.19 1.83 24.44
C HIS A 1 20.82 1.25 25.82
N TYR A 2 20.41 -0.02 25.89
CA TYR A 2 19.81 -0.62 27.09
C TYR A 2 20.74 -0.61 28.33
N GLN A 3 22.05 -0.58 28.17
CA GLN A 3 23.02 -0.53 29.27
C GLN A 3 23.47 0.91 29.58
N THR A 4 23.67 1.73 28.57
CA THR A 4 24.24 3.08 28.74
C THR A 4 23.18 4.17 28.83
N GLY A 5 21.98 3.92 28.36
CA GLY A 5 20.91 4.93 28.22
C GLY A 5 21.14 5.93 27.06
N GLU A 6 22.23 5.81 26.33
CA GLU A 6 22.53 6.71 25.22
C GLU A 6 21.54 6.55 24.07
N PRO A 7 21.02 7.63 23.49
CA PRO A 7 20.16 7.58 22.31
C PRO A 7 20.95 7.10 21.09
N LEU A 8 20.21 6.64 20.06
CA LEU A 8 20.82 6.34 18.77
C LEU A 8 21.38 7.66 18.16
N PRO A 9 22.64 7.68 17.68
CA PRO A 9 23.20 8.88 17.06
C PRO A 9 22.38 9.37 15.86
N ASP A 10 22.19 10.68 15.75
CA ASP A 10 21.39 11.31 14.69
C ASP A 10 21.87 10.94 13.28
N GLU A 11 23.19 10.79 13.09
CA GLU A 11 23.74 10.34 11.80
C GLU A 11 23.24 8.96 11.37
N LEU A 12 23.07 8.03 12.31
CA LEU A 12 22.52 6.70 12.03
C LEU A 12 21.01 6.78 11.75
N ILE A 13 20.30 7.64 12.47
CA ILE A 13 18.88 7.92 12.20
C ILE A 13 18.70 8.45 10.77
N ASP A 14 19.51 9.42 10.37
CA ASP A 14 19.49 9.99 9.02
C ASP A 14 19.79 8.95 7.93
N ARG A 15 20.74 8.06 8.16
CA ARG A 15 21.04 6.96 7.23
C ARG A 15 19.86 5.99 7.09
N ILE A 16 19.19 5.63 8.19
CA ILE A 16 17.99 4.80 8.19
C ILE A 16 16.87 5.49 7.41
N VAL A 17 16.64 6.78 7.67
CA VAL A 17 15.60 7.55 6.95
C VAL A 17 15.89 7.63 5.46
N LYS A 18 17.14 7.87 5.05
CA LYS A 18 17.54 7.89 3.63
C LYS A 18 17.38 6.53 2.94
N SER A 19 17.68 5.43 3.63
CA SER A 19 17.54 4.08 3.07
C SER A 19 16.09 3.62 2.88
N ARG A 20 15.13 4.26 3.54
CA ARG A 20 13.72 3.85 3.54
C ARG A 20 13.09 3.76 2.14
N ASN A 21 13.51 4.62 1.22
CA ASN A 21 12.99 4.66 -0.13
C ASN A 21 13.80 3.82 -1.13
N PHE A 22 14.80 3.06 -0.64
CA PHE A 22 15.54 2.14 -1.51
C PHE A 22 14.59 1.10 -2.11
N MET A 23 14.59 0.96 -3.42
CA MET A 23 13.70 0.05 -4.17
C MET A 23 12.19 0.26 -3.95
N ALA A 24 11.74 1.39 -3.38
CA ALA A 24 10.33 1.64 -3.07
C ALA A 24 9.42 1.58 -4.31
N ALA A 25 9.88 2.08 -5.45
CA ALA A 25 9.13 2.00 -6.70
C ALA A 25 8.98 0.55 -7.19
N TYR A 26 10.04 -0.23 -7.12
CA TYR A 26 10.00 -1.66 -7.45
C TYR A 26 9.03 -2.42 -6.54
N ALA A 27 9.14 -2.23 -5.23
CA ALA A 27 8.24 -2.86 -4.25
C ALA A 27 6.76 -2.47 -4.50
N CYS A 28 6.50 -1.21 -4.84
CA CYS A 28 5.17 -0.73 -5.19
C CYS A 28 4.63 -1.44 -6.44
N LEU A 29 5.40 -1.47 -7.53
CA LEU A 29 5.00 -2.11 -8.78
C LEU A 29 4.82 -3.62 -8.61
N ARG A 30 5.63 -4.27 -7.77
CA ARG A 30 5.43 -5.67 -7.42
C ARG A 30 4.05 -5.91 -6.77
N GLN A 31 3.63 -5.06 -5.82
CA GLN A 31 2.29 -5.19 -5.23
C GLN A 31 1.17 -4.90 -6.25
N VAL A 32 1.37 -3.95 -7.15
CA VAL A 32 0.43 -3.68 -8.25
C VAL A 32 0.34 -4.87 -9.19
N SER A 33 1.46 -5.55 -9.51
CA SER A 33 1.45 -6.74 -10.37
C SER A 33 0.61 -7.87 -9.78
N PHE A 34 0.67 -8.07 -8.47
CA PHE A 34 -0.15 -9.07 -7.78
C PHE A 34 -1.65 -8.73 -7.86
N GLY A 35 -2.02 -7.46 -7.68
CA GLY A 35 -3.41 -7.02 -7.87
C GLY A 35 -3.90 -7.18 -9.30
N LEU A 36 -3.06 -6.93 -10.31
CA LEU A 36 -3.39 -7.16 -11.71
C LEU A 36 -3.61 -8.65 -12.02
N LEU A 37 -2.77 -9.52 -11.46
CA LEU A 37 -2.90 -10.97 -11.62
C LEU A 37 -4.19 -11.48 -10.96
N ASP A 38 -4.47 -11.03 -9.73
CA ASP A 38 -5.71 -11.34 -9.02
C ASP A 38 -6.94 -10.97 -9.85
N MET A 39 -7.01 -9.73 -10.31
CA MET A 39 -8.13 -9.27 -11.13
C MET A 39 -8.21 -10.00 -12.48
N ALA A 40 -7.09 -10.37 -13.08
CA ALA A 40 -7.11 -11.13 -14.32
C ALA A 40 -7.77 -12.50 -14.17
N TYR A 41 -7.54 -13.19 -13.04
CA TYR A 41 -8.22 -14.45 -12.73
C TYR A 41 -9.72 -14.25 -12.46
N TYR A 42 -10.06 -13.34 -11.58
CA TYR A 42 -11.43 -13.24 -11.04
C TYR A 42 -12.39 -12.36 -11.85
N THR A 43 -11.94 -11.70 -12.89
CA THR A 43 -12.80 -11.04 -13.89
C THR A 43 -13.07 -11.91 -15.13
N LYS A 44 -12.41 -13.04 -15.24
CA LYS A 44 -12.64 -14.00 -16.33
C LYS A 44 -14.02 -14.63 -16.17
N LYS A 45 -14.78 -14.71 -17.27
CA LYS A 45 -16.16 -15.24 -17.27
C LYS A 45 -16.20 -16.74 -17.62
N GLU A 46 -15.22 -17.19 -18.40
CA GLU A 46 -15.11 -18.56 -18.85
C GLU A 46 -14.24 -19.37 -17.87
N THR A 47 -14.39 -20.69 -17.94
CA THR A 47 -13.50 -21.63 -17.23
C THR A 47 -12.05 -21.38 -17.66
N PHE A 48 -11.14 -21.37 -16.70
CA PHE A 48 -9.72 -21.19 -16.97
C PHE A 48 -9.14 -22.48 -17.57
N ASP A 49 -8.65 -22.41 -18.80
CA ASP A 49 -8.07 -23.51 -19.57
C ASP A 49 -6.77 -23.11 -20.30
N GLU A 50 -6.18 -21.98 -19.92
CA GLU A 50 -4.97 -21.43 -20.53
C GLU A 50 -3.70 -21.92 -19.79
N ASP A 51 -2.56 -21.89 -20.49
CA ASP A 51 -1.27 -22.06 -19.85
C ASP A 51 -0.99 -20.97 -18.82
N ILE A 52 -0.69 -21.37 -17.59
CA ILE A 52 -0.58 -20.47 -16.43
C ILE A 52 0.53 -19.44 -16.61
N ILE A 53 1.73 -19.84 -17.05
CA ILE A 53 2.89 -18.94 -17.15
C ILE A 53 2.67 -17.84 -18.21
N PRO A 54 2.22 -18.12 -19.44
CA PRO A 54 1.88 -17.10 -20.40
C PRO A 54 0.75 -16.16 -19.93
N PHE A 55 -0.29 -16.71 -19.28
CA PHE A 55 -1.36 -15.92 -18.70
C PHE A 55 -0.85 -14.94 -17.64
N GLU A 56 -0.06 -15.42 -16.69
CA GLU A 56 0.56 -14.63 -15.63
C GLU A 56 1.40 -13.47 -16.22
N LYS A 57 2.29 -13.79 -17.16
CA LYS A 57 3.12 -12.78 -17.85
C LYS A 57 2.28 -11.69 -18.54
N LYS A 58 1.19 -12.09 -19.18
CA LYS A 58 0.26 -11.15 -19.85
C LYS A 58 -0.47 -10.27 -18.82
N ALA A 59 -0.97 -10.86 -17.73
CA ALA A 59 -1.77 -10.19 -16.72
C ALA A 59 -1.03 -9.02 -16.06
N TRP A 60 0.22 -9.21 -15.69
CA TRP A 60 0.98 -8.19 -14.98
C TRP A 60 2.02 -7.40 -15.79
N LYS A 61 2.06 -7.62 -17.12
CA LYS A 61 3.04 -6.99 -18.02
C LYS A 61 3.24 -5.48 -17.78
N LYS A 62 2.15 -4.76 -17.49
CA LYS A 62 2.19 -3.30 -17.29
C LYS A 62 2.89 -2.86 -16.00
N ALA A 63 3.03 -3.75 -15.02
CA ALA A 63 3.65 -3.47 -13.72
C ALA A 63 5.03 -4.13 -13.56
N MET A 64 5.49 -4.90 -14.53
CA MET A 64 6.80 -5.55 -14.48
C MET A 64 7.89 -4.58 -14.89
N VAL A 65 8.92 -4.45 -14.06
CA VAL A 65 10.11 -3.63 -14.31
C VAL A 65 11.21 -4.44 -14.99
N THR A 66 11.26 -5.73 -14.70
CA THR A 66 12.21 -6.68 -15.25
C THR A 66 11.47 -7.86 -15.84
N GLU A 67 12.09 -8.58 -16.73
CA GLU A 67 11.51 -9.83 -17.24
C GLU A 67 11.42 -10.87 -16.11
N GLN A 68 10.36 -11.66 -16.16
CA GLN A 68 10.20 -12.81 -15.28
C GLN A 68 11.22 -13.87 -15.65
N LEU A 69 11.90 -14.41 -14.65
CA LEU A 69 12.84 -15.50 -14.87
C LEU A 69 12.13 -16.72 -15.48
N PRO A 70 12.79 -17.44 -16.41
CA PRO A 70 12.24 -18.70 -16.92
C PRO A 70 11.82 -19.64 -15.78
N ASP A 71 10.78 -20.41 -16.02
CA ASP A 71 10.28 -21.46 -15.12
C ASP A 71 9.82 -20.99 -13.73
N THR A 72 9.70 -19.67 -13.51
CA THR A 72 9.08 -19.13 -12.31
C THR A 72 7.58 -18.88 -12.52
N CYS A 73 6.78 -19.18 -11.49
CA CYS A 73 5.34 -19.01 -11.52
C CYS A 73 4.85 -18.56 -10.15
N MET A 74 4.32 -17.36 -10.06
CA MET A 74 3.73 -16.83 -8.81
C MET A 74 2.40 -17.48 -8.51
N THR A 75 1.62 -17.80 -9.52
CA THR A 75 0.26 -18.34 -9.39
C THR A 75 0.21 -19.58 -8.52
N VAL A 76 1.15 -20.51 -8.67
CA VAL A 76 1.16 -21.79 -7.92
C VAL A 76 1.46 -21.65 -6.43
N GLN A 77 1.96 -20.50 -6.00
CA GLN A 77 2.23 -20.18 -4.59
C GLN A 77 1.38 -19.03 -4.06
N PHE A 78 0.46 -18.50 -4.87
CA PHE A 78 -0.34 -17.31 -4.53
C PHE A 78 -1.56 -17.68 -3.68
N SER A 79 -1.29 -18.24 -2.51
CA SER A 79 -2.34 -18.69 -1.58
C SER A 79 -3.32 -17.58 -1.17
N HIS A 80 -2.90 -16.33 -1.09
CA HIS A 80 -3.76 -15.19 -0.76
C HIS A 80 -5.04 -15.17 -1.60
N ILE A 81 -4.90 -15.31 -2.93
CA ILE A 81 -6.05 -15.22 -3.85
C ILE A 81 -6.67 -16.60 -4.15
N MET A 82 -5.91 -17.69 -3.99
CA MET A 82 -6.41 -19.04 -4.31
C MET A 82 -7.08 -19.73 -3.11
N ALA A 83 -6.65 -19.44 -1.87
CA ALA A 83 -7.15 -20.10 -0.66
C ALA A 83 -7.31 -19.17 0.55
N GLY A 84 -6.76 -17.96 0.50
CA GLY A 84 -6.62 -17.07 1.66
C GLY A 84 -7.72 -16.00 1.82
N GLY A 85 -8.80 -16.04 1.03
CA GLY A 85 -9.91 -15.09 1.15
C GLY A 85 -9.68 -13.71 0.52
N TYR A 86 -8.61 -13.54 -0.27
CA TYR A 86 -8.28 -12.28 -0.98
C TYR A 86 -8.63 -12.33 -2.48
N ALA A 87 -9.42 -13.29 -2.92
CA ALA A 87 -9.89 -13.39 -4.29
C ALA A 87 -10.61 -12.11 -4.74
N ALA A 88 -10.17 -11.51 -5.85
CA ALA A 88 -10.59 -10.20 -6.35
C ALA A 88 -10.42 -9.06 -5.34
N GLY A 89 -9.60 -9.25 -4.32
CA GLY A 89 -9.43 -8.33 -3.19
C GLY A 89 -7.98 -7.97 -2.84
N TYR A 90 -7.00 -8.50 -3.57
CA TYR A 90 -5.58 -8.24 -3.24
C TYR A 90 -5.20 -6.75 -3.32
N TYR A 91 -5.85 -5.97 -4.16
CA TYR A 91 -5.64 -4.52 -4.26
C TYR A 91 -5.88 -3.79 -2.92
N SER A 92 -6.60 -4.41 -1.98
CA SER A 92 -6.89 -3.82 -0.68
C SER A 92 -5.64 -3.46 0.12
N TYR A 93 -4.53 -4.18 -0.06
CA TYR A 93 -3.25 -3.83 0.57
C TYR A 93 -2.74 -2.45 0.12
N LYS A 94 -2.82 -2.15 -1.16
CA LYS A 94 -2.42 -0.81 -1.67
C LYS A 94 -3.41 0.27 -1.28
N TRP A 95 -4.69 -0.05 -1.24
CA TRP A 95 -5.72 0.85 -0.74
C TRP A 95 -5.50 1.19 0.76
N ALA A 96 -5.21 0.19 1.58
CA ALA A 96 -4.88 0.39 2.99
C ALA A 96 -3.65 1.28 3.19
N GLU A 97 -2.62 1.15 2.35
CA GLU A 97 -1.45 2.04 2.41
C GLU A 97 -1.80 3.51 2.07
N VAL A 98 -2.75 3.75 1.17
CA VAL A 98 -3.26 5.11 0.89
C VAL A 98 -3.91 5.69 2.13
N LEU A 99 -4.82 4.93 2.75
CA LEU A 99 -5.55 5.36 3.95
C LEU A 99 -4.61 5.58 5.13
N ASP A 100 -3.67 4.67 5.37
CA ASP A 100 -2.66 4.75 6.42
C ASP A 100 -1.80 6.02 6.27
N ALA A 101 -1.20 6.23 5.10
CA ALA A 101 -0.34 7.38 4.86
C ALA A 101 -1.09 8.70 4.99
N ASP A 102 -2.32 8.75 4.50
CA ASP A 102 -3.15 9.94 4.52
C ASP A 102 -3.67 10.25 5.93
N ALA A 103 -4.12 9.23 6.69
CA ALA A 103 -4.50 9.39 8.10
C ALA A 103 -3.30 9.85 8.95
N PHE A 104 -2.13 9.25 8.76
CA PHE A 104 -0.91 9.64 9.49
C PHE A 104 -0.46 11.08 9.15
N SER A 105 -0.85 11.62 8.00
CA SER A 105 -0.57 13.02 7.66
C SER A 105 -1.23 14.01 8.61
N VAL A 106 -2.37 13.65 9.22
CA VAL A 106 -3.06 14.44 10.24
C VAL A 106 -2.21 14.53 11.52
N PHE A 107 -1.66 13.39 11.95
CA PHE A 107 -0.75 13.36 13.10
C PHE A 107 0.53 14.17 12.84
N LYS A 108 1.10 14.08 11.63
CA LYS A 108 2.27 14.89 11.27
C LYS A 108 2.00 16.39 11.32
N LYS A 109 0.78 16.80 10.99
CA LYS A 109 0.36 18.21 10.99
C LYS A 109 0.18 18.76 12.41
N HIS A 110 -0.43 17.98 13.29
CA HIS A 110 -0.81 18.41 14.63
C HIS A 110 0.17 17.99 15.74
N GLY A 111 1.13 17.14 15.41
CA GLY A 111 2.07 16.50 16.34
C GLY A 111 1.79 15.02 16.50
N ILE A 112 2.84 14.19 16.38
CA ILE A 112 2.71 12.73 16.39
C ILE A 112 2.08 12.20 17.70
N PHE A 113 2.33 12.89 18.81
CA PHE A 113 1.80 12.55 20.14
C PHE A 113 0.66 13.47 20.60
N ASN A 114 0.04 14.21 19.68
CA ASN A 114 -1.11 15.06 19.99
C ASN A 114 -2.30 14.20 20.44
N GLN A 115 -2.73 14.38 21.69
CA GLN A 115 -3.76 13.54 22.32
C GLN A 115 -5.14 13.74 21.70
N GLU A 116 -5.49 14.95 21.27
CA GLU A 116 -6.77 15.25 20.64
C GLU A 116 -6.90 14.51 19.30
N THR A 117 -5.85 14.56 18.46
CA THR A 117 -5.79 13.80 17.19
C THR A 117 -5.87 12.29 17.44
N ALA A 118 -5.13 11.79 18.43
CA ALA A 118 -5.12 10.38 18.79
C ALA A 118 -6.50 9.92 19.28
N GLN A 119 -7.16 10.71 20.13
CA GLN A 119 -8.49 10.41 20.61
C GLN A 119 -9.52 10.42 19.47
N SER A 120 -9.46 11.41 18.59
CA SER A 120 -10.33 11.49 17.42
C SER A 120 -10.17 10.28 16.49
N PHE A 121 -8.92 9.84 16.25
CA PHE A 121 -8.66 8.63 15.46
C PHE A 121 -9.23 7.37 16.14
N ARG A 122 -9.02 7.25 17.45
CA ARG A 122 -9.59 6.15 18.24
C ARG A 122 -11.12 6.12 18.15
N ASP A 123 -11.77 7.24 18.37
CA ASP A 123 -13.24 7.31 18.49
C ASP A 123 -13.96 7.21 17.15
N ASN A 124 -13.36 7.69 16.07
CA ASN A 124 -13.98 7.68 14.75
C ASN A 124 -13.57 6.48 13.87
N ILE A 125 -12.42 5.88 14.11
CA ILE A 125 -11.90 4.77 13.29
C ILE A 125 -11.82 3.49 14.11
N LEU A 126 -10.93 3.44 15.12
CA LEU A 126 -10.59 2.18 15.78
C LEU A 126 -11.75 1.58 16.57
N SER A 127 -12.51 2.40 17.30
CA SER A 127 -13.64 1.93 18.11
C SER A 127 -14.91 1.64 17.31
N LYS A 128 -14.97 2.09 16.06
CA LYS A 128 -16.16 1.93 15.21
C LYS A 128 -16.10 0.69 14.32
N GLY A 129 -14.92 0.30 13.86
CA GLY A 129 -14.77 -0.86 12.99
C GLY A 129 -15.73 -0.80 11.80
N GLY A 130 -16.54 -1.84 11.66
CA GLY A 130 -17.54 -1.98 10.58
C GLY A 130 -18.95 -1.51 10.93
N THR A 131 -19.15 -0.67 11.96
CA THR A 131 -20.49 -0.24 12.39
C THR A 131 -21.16 0.79 11.48
N GLU A 132 -20.37 1.51 10.70
CA GLU A 132 -20.82 2.49 9.71
C GLU A 132 -19.98 2.36 8.44
N HIS A 133 -20.41 3.02 7.35
CA HIS A 133 -19.63 3.01 6.10
C HIS A 133 -18.23 3.61 6.34
N PRO A 134 -17.14 2.92 5.96
CA PRO A 134 -15.77 3.34 6.30
C PRO A 134 -15.41 4.76 5.86
N MET A 135 -15.89 5.20 4.69
CA MET A 135 -15.63 6.54 4.20
C MET A 135 -16.32 7.62 5.07
N THR A 136 -17.47 7.31 5.67
CA THR A 136 -18.14 8.23 6.61
C THR A 136 -17.30 8.42 7.86
N LEU A 137 -16.80 7.32 8.43
CA LEU A 137 -15.92 7.34 9.60
C LEU A 137 -14.61 8.07 9.30
N TYR A 138 -14.02 7.79 8.14
CA TYR A 138 -12.79 8.42 7.71
C TYR A 138 -12.94 9.95 7.57
N LYS A 139 -14.01 10.41 6.91
CA LYS A 139 -14.30 11.84 6.77
C LYS A 139 -14.54 12.53 8.13
N ARG A 140 -15.15 11.83 9.06
CA ARG A 140 -15.36 12.35 10.43
C ARG A 140 -14.04 12.58 11.15
N PHE A 141 -13.06 11.69 10.97
CA PHE A 141 -11.73 11.86 11.52
C PHE A 141 -10.92 12.94 10.80
N LYS A 142 -10.83 12.86 9.47
CA LYS A 142 -9.91 13.70 8.68
C LYS A 142 -10.52 15.02 8.23
N GLY A 143 -11.85 15.11 8.08
CA GLY A 143 -12.57 16.23 7.50
C GLY A 143 -12.70 16.21 5.97
N SER A 144 -12.11 15.22 5.29
CA SER A 144 -12.15 15.06 3.82
C SER A 144 -11.95 13.61 3.40
N GLU A 145 -12.17 13.32 2.12
CA GLU A 145 -11.79 12.03 1.54
C GLU A 145 -10.27 11.84 1.51
N PRO A 146 -9.80 10.58 1.51
CA PRO A 146 -8.37 10.30 1.41
C PRO A 146 -7.84 10.69 0.03
N THR A 147 -6.55 11.02 -0.02
CA THR A 147 -5.82 11.24 -1.27
C THR A 147 -4.56 10.41 -1.30
N ILE A 148 -4.03 10.14 -2.51
CA ILE A 148 -2.79 9.39 -2.68
C ILE A 148 -1.53 10.21 -2.34
N ASP A 149 -1.67 11.51 -2.09
CA ASP A 149 -0.53 12.44 -1.99
C ASP A 149 0.43 12.10 -0.85
N ALA A 150 -0.13 11.74 0.31
CA ALA A 150 0.68 11.35 1.46
C ALA A 150 1.48 10.07 1.20
N LEU A 151 0.90 9.10 0.49
CA LEU A 151 1.60 7.87 0.11
C LEU A 151 2.72 8.15 -0.90
N LEU A 152 2.44 8.93 -1.94
CA LEU A 152 3.46 9.33 -2.93
C LEU A 152 4.64 10.05 -2.25
N LYS A 153 4.33 11.01 -1.36
CA LYS A 153 5.35 11.72 -0.58
C LYS A 153 6.16 10.77 0.31
N ARG A 154 5.50 9.83 0.99
CA ARG A 154 6.14 8.82 1.83
C ARG A 154 7.13 7.95 1.06
N ASN A 155 6.77 7.59 -0.17
CA ASN A 155 7.58 6.74 -1.05
C ASN A 155 8.59 7.53 -1.90
N GLY A 156 8.74 8.83 -1.68
CA GLY A 156 9.68 9.68 -2.45
C GLY A 156 9.27 9.91 -3.91
N ILE A 157 8.02 9.63 -4.28
CA ILE A 157 7.51 9.79 -5.64
C ILE A 157 7.02 11.23 -5.80
N LYS A 158 7.59 11.94 -6.77
CA LYS A 158 7.13 13.29 -7.12
C LYS A 158 5.94 13.19 -8.08
N LYS A 159 4.87 13.94 -7.83
CA LYS A 159 3.81 14.11 -8.83
C LYS A 159 4.41 14.71 -10.10
N PRO A 160 4.00 14.25 -11.29
CA PRO A 160 4.32 14.96 -12.52
C PRO A 160 3.87 16.42 -12.36
N SER A 161 4.77 17.37 -12.61
CA SER A 161 4.36 18.77 -12.68
C SER A 161 3.35 18.89 -13.83
N ASN A 162 2.13 19.34 -13.54
CA ASN A 162 1.19 19.73 -14.59
C ASN A 162 1.82 20.90 -15.37
N LYS A 163 2.63 20.59 -16.37
CA LYS A 163 2.94 21.58 -17.41
C LYS A 163 1.61 21.82 -18.12
N LYS A 164 0.92 22.91 -17.76
CA LYS A 164 -0.14 23.47 -18.59
C LYS A 164 0.44 23.62 -20.00
N LYS A 165 -0.07 22.87 -20.95
CA LYS A 165 0.08 23.17 -22.36
C LYS A 165 -0.73 24.41 -22.70
#